data_c745174c058ab525e8834c2d03e353a2
#
_entry.id   c745174c058ab525e8834c2d03e353a2
#
_cell.length_a   1.000
_cell.length_b   1.000
_cell.length_c   1.000
_cell.angle_alpha   90.00
_cell.angle_beta   90.00
_cell.angle_gamma   90.00
#
_symmetry.space_group_name_H-M   'P 1'
#
loop_
_entity.id
_entity.type
_entity.pdbx_description
1 polymer ?
#
loop_
_entity_poly.entity_id
_entity_poly.type
_entity_poly.pdbx_seq_one_letter_code
_entity_poly.pdbx_strand_id
1 'polypeptide(L)'
;MKRILRLCLLAGCGVVSIVEALPPPQKTSMEDARANKSKATIEGLVRDIACPIQNLDGNATHLSMKCALDCVKAGSPLVILTKDGDLYLPISDKMPDYDQRKKLMPFVGKYVRATGIVFERNGTHAIVITEITEMKEVHVTLEGE
;
A
#
# COMPACT_ATOMS: atom_id res chain seq x y z
N MET A 1 -37.66 -69.66 -23.66
CA MET A 1 -36.22 -69.54 -23.90
C MET A 1 -35.98 -68.35 -24.81
N LYS A 2 -35.61 -67.19 -24.27
CA LYS A 2 -35.35 -65.96 -25.03
C LYS A 2 -33.93 -65.48 -24.71
N ARG A 3 -33.07 -65.53 -25.71
CA ARG A 3 -31.67 -65.07 -25.63
C ARG A 3 -31.67 -63.53 -25.70
N ILE A 4 -31.17 -62.88 -24.67
CA ILE A 4 -30.96 -61.42 -24.64
C ILE A 4 -29.53 -61.15 -25.07
N LEU A 5 -29.39 -60.48 -26.21
CA LEU A 5 -28.14 -60.01 -26.79
C LEU A 5 -27.73 -58.75 -26.07
N ARG A 6 -26.57 -58.76 -25.34
CA ARG A 6 -25.99 -57.58 -24.72
C ARG A 6 -25.12 -56.83 -25.72
N LEU A 7 -25.53 -55.64 -26.10
CA LEU A 7 -24.78 -54.69 -26.92
C LEU A 7 -23.85 -53.87 -25.97
N CYS A 8 -22.54 -54.07 -26.05
CA CYS A 8 -21.59 -53.23 -25.36
C CYS A 8 -21.37 -51.96 -26.16
N LEU A 9 -21.86 -50.80 -25.65
CA LEU A 9 -21.47 -49.48 -26.11
C LEU A 9 -20.14 -49.08 -25.44
N LEU A 10 -19.10 -48.98 -26.22
CA LEU A 10 -17.82 -48.38 -25.80
C LEU A 10 -17.99 -46.86 -25.86
N ALA A 11 -18.20 -46.23 -24.68
CA ALA A 11 -18.11 -44.78 -24.53
C ALA A 11 -16.66 -44.37 -24.46
N GLY A 12 -16.17 -43.78 -25.57
CA GLY A 12 -14.85 -43.17 -25.61
C GLY A 12 -14.84 -41.89 -24.75
N CYS A 13 -14.13 -41.92 -23.64
CA CYS A 13 -13.90 -40.74 -22.78
C CYS A 13 -12.80 -39.90 -23.42
N GLY A 14 -13.19 -38.92 -24.22
CA GLY A 14 -12.26 -37.90 -24.74
C GLY A 14 -11.95 -36.91 -23.64
N VAL A 15 -10.73 -36.94 -23.09
CA VAL A 15 -10.22 -35.93 -22.19
C VAL A 15 -9.86 -34.70 -23.00
N VAL A 16 -10.75 -33.70 -22.99
CA VAL A 16 -10.46 -32.39 -23.56
C VAL A 16 -9.59 -31.63 -22.55
N SER A 17 -8.27 -31.58 -22.82
CA SER A 17 -7.36 -30.71 -22.06
C SER A 17 -7.60 -29.28 -22.45
N ILE A 18 -8.27 -28.52 -21.60
CA ILE A 18 -8.38 -27.07 -21.72
C ILE A 18 -7.05 -26.47 -21.27
N VAL A 19 -6.22 -26.08 -22.23
CA VAL A 19 -5.03 -25.25 -21.95
C VAL A 19 -5.55 -23.83 -21.76
N GLU A 20 -5.68 -23.40 -20.49
CA GLU A 20 -5.93 -22.00 -20.16
C GLU A 20 -4.66 -21.21 -20.54
N ALA A 21 -4.77 -20.44 -21.61
CA ALA A 21 -3.74 -19.50 -22.00
C ALA A 21 -3.68 -18.37 -20.95
N LEU A 22 -2.53 -18.24 -20.28
CA LEU A 22 -2.25 -17.10 -19.40
C LEU A 22 -2.41 -15.79 -20.22
N PRO A 23 -3.09 -14.78 -19.66
CA PRO A 23 -3.20 -13.50 -20.34
C PRO A 23 -1.81 -12.89 -20.57
N PRO A 24 -1.57 -12.25 -21.72
CA PRO A 24 -0.29 -11.63 -22.02
C PRO A 24 0.02 -10.55 -20.98
N PRO A 25 1.31 -10.33 -20.64
CA PRO A 25 1.69 -9.27 -19.71
C PRO A 25 1.22 -7.91 -20.27
N GLN A 26 0.37 -7.24 -19.50
CA GLN A 26 -0.12 -5.91 -19.87
C GLN A 26 1.06 -4.93 -19.80
N LYS A 27 1.45 -4.40 -20.95
CA LYS A 27 2.39 -3.28 -21.05
C LYS A 27 1.64 -2.03 -20.59
N THR A 28 1.81 -1.64 -19.33
CA THR A 28 1.35 -0.35 -18.82
C THR A 28 2.12 0.74 -19.57
N SER A 29 1.42 1.51 -20.40
CA SER A 29 2.05 2.59 -21.16
C SER A 29 2.49 3.72 -20.19
N MET A 30 3.50 4.51 -20.57
CA MET A 30 3.93 5.67 -19.76
C MET A 30 2.81 6.74 -19.67
N GLU A 31 1.77 6.66 -20.48
CA GLU A 31 0.58 7.50 -20.40
C GLU A 31 -0.31 7.13 -19.20
N ASP A 32 -0.42 5.85 -18.84
CA ASP A 32 -1.18 5.41 -17.66
C ASP A 32 -0.53 5.91 -16.36
N ALA A 33 0.81 6.06 -16.33
CA ALA A 33 1.52 6.64 -15.18
C ALA A 33 1.24 8.15 -14.98
N ARG A 34 0.79 8.87 -16.00
CA ARG A 34 0.36 10.27 -15.90
C ARG A 34 -1.09 10.41 -15.42
N ALA A 35 -1.92 9.41 -15.62
CA ALA A 35 -3.33 9.43 -15.25
C ALA A 35 -3.56 9.40 -13.73
N ASN A 36 -2.61 8.89 -12.96
CA ASN A 36 -2.73 8.72 -11.50
C ASN A 36 -2.00 9.80 -10.69
N LYS A 37 -1.86 11.01 -11.25
CA LYS A 37 -1.32 12.17 -10.54
C LYS A 37 -2.45 13.14 -10.22
N SER A 38 -2.72 13.39 -8.95
CA SER A 38 -3.78 14.31 -8.52
C SER A 38 -3.34 15.17 -7.33
N LYS A 39 -3.88 16.39 -7.23
CA LYS A 39 -3.79 17.16 -6.00
C LYS A 39 -4.81 16.58 -5.02
N ALA A 40 -4.34 16.17 -3.84
CA ALA A 40 -5.19 15.59 -2.82
C ALA A 40 -4.74 16.00 -1.41
N THR A 41 -5.63 15.80 -0.46
CA THR A 41 -5.37 15.89 0.98
C THR A 41 -5.55 14.50 1.57
N ILE A 42 -4.54 14.03 2.29
CA ILE A 42 -4.57 12.75 3.01
C ILE A 42 -4.47 13.00 4.50
N GLU A 43 -5.04 12.12 5.28
CA GLU A 43 -5.00 12.15 6.74
C GLU A 43 -4.47 10.83 7.28
N GLY A 44 -3.53 10.89 8.24
CA GLY A 44 -2.95 9.67 8.78
C GLY A 44 -1.89 9.91 9.84
N LEU A 45 -1.43 8.81 10.41
CA LEU A 45 -0.36 8.77 11.40
C LEU A 45 1.01 8.81 10.72
N VAL A 46 1.87 9.74 11.14
CA VAL A 46 3.27 9.73 10.72
C VAL A 46 4.06 8.71 11.53
N ARG A 47 4.64 7.72 10.85
CA ARG A 47 5.41 6.65 11.48
C ARG A 47 6.44 6.03 10.52
N ASP A 48 7.26 5.10 11.02
CA ASP A 48 8.11 4.26 10.20
C ASP A 48 7.29 3.30 9.31
N ILE A 49 7.83 2.91 8.16
CA ILE A 49 7.16 2.00 7.22
C ILE A 49 7.20 0.54 7.66
N ALA A 50 8.23 0.13 8.42
CA ALA A 50 8.48 -1.28 8.68
C ALA A 50 7.41 -1.91 9.59
N CYS A 51 7.05 -1.23 10.69
CA CYS A 51 6.09 -1.74 11.65
C CYS A 51 4.69 -2.01 11.05
N PRO A 52 4.05 -1.09 10.30
CA PRO A 52 2.72 -1.35 9.74
C PRO A 52 2.71 -2.41 8.64
N ILE A 53 3.81 -2.63 7.95
CA ILE A 53 3.91 -3.71 6.95
C ILE A 53 4.03 -5.07 7.63
N GLN A 54 4.79 -5.16 8.75
CA GLN A 54 5.02 -6.41 9.46
C GLN A 54 3.90 -6.77 10.44
N ASN A 55 3.19 -5.78 10.97
CA ASN A 55 2.11 -5.95 11.94
C ASN A 55 0.78 -5.49 11.35
N LEU A 56 0.00 -6.44 10.83
CA LEU A 56 -1.31 -6.18 10.23
C LEU A 56 -2.33 -5.61 11.24
N ASP A 57 -2.11 -5.80 12.55
CA ASP A 57 -2.94 -5.24 13.62
C ASP A 57 -2.62 -3.76 13.93
N GLY A 58 -1.54 -3.22 13.35
CA GLY A 58 -1.12 -1.84 13.52
C GLY A 58 -2.07 -0.88 12.83
N ASN A 59 -2.88 -0.15 13.60
CA ASN A 59 -3.78 0.86 13.06
C ASN A 59 -3.16 2.27 13.05
N ALA A 60 -3.83 3.21 12.39
CA ALA A 60 -3.37 4.59 12.25
C ALA A 60 -3.45 5.43 13.53
N THR A 61 -3.85 4.86 14.66
CA THR A 61 -3.97 5.57 15.94
C THR A 61 -3.24 4.87 17.08
N HIS A 62 -2.41 3.85 16.77
CA HIS A 62 -1.66 3.09 17.78
C HIS A 62 -0.18 2.98 17.38
N LEU A 63 0.74 3.36 18.27
CA LEU A 63 2.16 3.44 17.97
C LEU A 63 3.03 3.19 19.19
N SER A 64 4.03 2.32 19.05
CA SER A 64 5.21 2.32 19.91
C SER A 64 6.19 3.40 19.44
N MET A 65 6.25 4.52 20.13
CA MET A 65 7.14 5.64 19.77
C MET A 65 8.61 5.22 19.77
N LYS A 66 9.02 4.42 20.77
CA LYS A 66 10.41 3.92 20.84
C LYS A 66 10.75 3.07 19.62
N CYS A 67 9.88 2.13 19.25
CA CYS A 67 10.09 1.27 18.08
C CYS A 67 10.18 2.10 16.78
N ALA A 68 9.26 3.03 16.58
CA ALA A 68 9.24 3.89 15.40
C ALA A 68 10.53 4.71 15.26
N LEU A 69 11.00 5.34 16.35
CA LEU A 69 12.22 6.13 16.33
C LEU A 69 13.48 5.28 16.13
N ASP A 70 13.54 4.08 16.68
CA ASP A 70 14.67 3.17 16.49
C ASP A 70 14.71 2.65 15.04
N CYS A 71 13.57 2.34 14.42
CA CYS A 71 13.46 2.00 13.01
C CYS A 71 13.93 3.15 12.11
N VAL A 72 13.51 4.38 12.39
CA VAL A 72 13.93 5.57 11.63
C VAL A 72 15.43 5.83 11.75
N LYS A 73 16.01 5.67 12.95
CA LYS A 73 17.47 5.75 13.16
C LYS A 73 18.23 4.69 12.37
N ALA A 74 17.66 3.49 12.26
CA ALA A 74 18.22 2.40 11.46
C ALA A 74 18.06 2.59 9.94
N GLY A 75 17.37 3.65 9.50
CA GLY A 75 17.21 3.99 8.09
C GLY A 75 15.84 3.67 7.48
N SER A 76 14.88 3.21 8.29
CA SER A 76 13.51 2.99 7.83
C SER A 76 12.88 4.32 7.37
N PRO A 77 12.23 4.37 6.19
CA PRO A 77 11.52 5.54 5.73
C PRO A 77 10.36 5.93 6.67
N LEU A 78 10.09 7.23 6.76
CA LEU A 78 8.85 7.74 7.34
C LEU A 78 7.75 7.75 6.28
N VAL A 79 6.54 7.38 6.70
CA VAL A 79 5.32 7.36 5.88
C VAL A 79 4.15 8.00 6.63
N ILE A 80 3.08 8.28 5.91
CA ILE A 80 1.78 8.62 6.48
C ILE A 80 0.88 7.40 6.30
N LEU A 81 0.48 6.77 7.41
CA LEU A 81 -0.44 5.63 7.43
C LEU A 81 -1.87 6.14 7.63
N THR A 82 -2.74 5.93 6.64
CA THR A 82 -4.15 6.31 6.72
C THR A 82 -4.97 5.33 7.57
N LYS A 83 -6.20 5.69 7.92
CA LYS A 83 -7.14 4.80 8.63
C LYS A 83 -7.52 3.55 7.81
N ASP A 84 -7.48 3.68 6.49
CA ASP A 84 -7.80 2.59 5.56
C ASP A 84 -6.63 1.62 5.35
N GLY A 85 -5.47 1.93 5.95
CA GLY A 85 -4.26 1.11 5.87
C GLY A 85 -3.31 1.47 4.72
N ASP A 86 -3.63 2.49 3.94
CA ASP A 86 -2.76 2.96 2.87
C ASP A 86 -1.51 3.65 3.41
N LEU A 87 -0.38 3.35 2.79
CA LEU A 87 0.92 3.93 3.15
C LEU A 87 1.34 4.94 2.09
N TYR A 88 1.44 6.21 2.46
CA TYR A 88 1.92 7.27 1.58
C TYR A 88 3.38 7.58 1.85
N LEU A 89 4.23 7.29 0.85
CA LEU A 89 5.66 7.64 0.89
C LEU A 89 5.85 9.11 0.50
N PRO A 90 6.48 9.93 1.34
CA PRO A 90 6.84 11.29 0.94
C PRO A 90 7.99 11.24 -0.06
N ILE A 91 7.81 11.93 -1.18
CA ILE A 91 8.84 12.12 -2.21
C ILE A 91 9.06 13.61 -2.49
N SER A 92 10.18 13.93 -3.12
CA SER A 92 10.46 15.30 -3.54
C SER A 92 9.75 15.65 -4.86
N ASP A 93 9.64 16.93 -5.13
CA ASP A 93 9.12 17.48 -6.40
C ASP A 93 10.15 17.49 -7.53
N LYS A 94 11.39 17.11 -7.22
CA LYS A 94 12.56 17.18 -8.14
C LYS A 94 13.27 15.85 -8.22
N MET A 95 13.97 15.67 -9.34
CA MET A 95 14.88 14.55 -9.53
C MET A 95 16.34 15.05 -9.58
N PRO A 96 17.29 14.34 -8.96
CA PRO A 96 17.10 13.13 -8.14
C PRO A 96 16.25 13.40 -6.89
N ASP A 97 15.52 12.37 -6.43
CA ASP A 97 14.77 12.46 -5.18
C ASP A 97 15.68 12.74 -3.99
N TYR A 98 15.21 13.51 -3.03
CA TYR A 98 15.97 13.83 -1.83
C TYR A 98 15.18 13.55 -0.55
N ASP A 99 15.90 13.26 0.51
CA ASP A 99 15.36 12.82 1.80
C ASP A 99 14.28 13.77 2.38
N GLN A 100 13.08 13.25 2.51
CA GLN A 100 11.92 13.96 3.05
C GLN A 100 11.76 13.79 4.57
N ARG A 101 12.65 13.03 5.25
CA ARG A 101 12.57 12.78 6.72
C ARG A 101 12.50 14.07 7.52
N LYS A 102 13.25 15.10 7.11
CA LYS A 102 13.25 16.41 7.81
C LYS A 102 11.88 17.05 7.89
N LYS A 103 11.03 16.84 6.88
CA LYS A 103 9.64 17.36 6.87
C LYS A 103 8.74 16.59 7.84
N LEU A 104 8.93 15.27 7.94
CA LEU A 104 8.06 14.40 8.71
C LEU A 104 8.51 14.18 10.16
N MET A 105 9.81 14.30 10.48
CA MET A 105 10.34 14.07 11.83
C MET A 105 9.59 14.83 12.94
N PRO A 106 9.18 16.10 12.79
CA PRO A 106 8.42 16.82 13.82
C PRO A 106 7.03 16.26 14.09
N PHE A 107 6.55 15.39 13.19
CA PHE A 107 5.21 14.82 13.22
C PHE A 107 5.20 13.32 13.54
N VAL A 108 6.35 12.69 13.82
CA VAL A 108 6.39 11.28 14.21
C VAL A 108 5.50 11.04 15.45
N GLY A 109 4.62 10.04 15.36
CA GLY A 109 3.64 9.73 16.38
C GLY A 109 2.42 10.66 16.44
N LYS A 110 2.27 11.57 15.47
CA LYS A 110 1.14 12.48 15.38
C LYS A 110 0.26 12.13 14.19
N TYR A 111 -1.03 12.31 14.37
CA TYR A 111 -1.99 12.25 13.28
C TYR A 111 -2.00 13.59 12.53
N VAL A 112 -1.83 13.55 11.22
CA VAL A 112 -1.65 14.76 10.41
C VAL A 112 -2.63 14.81 9.25
N ARG A 113 -2.84 16.04 8.76
CA ARG A 113 -3.43 16.32 7.46
C ARG A 113 -2.33 16.84 6.55
N ALA A 114 -2.07 16.14 5.46
CA ALA A 114 -1.05 16.49 4.47
C ALA A 114 -1.71 16.74 3.12
N THR A 115 -1.45 17.91 2.54
CA THR A 115 -1.91 18.30 1.20
C THR A 115 -0.73 18.29 0.25
N GLY A 116 -0.96 17.80 -0.97
CA GLY A 116 0.11 17.73 -1.96
C GLY A 116 -0.31 17.10 -3.27
N ILE A 117 0.70 16.71 -4.04
CA ILE A 117 0.50 15.93 -5.26
C ILE A 117 0.68 14.46 -4.93
N VAL A 118 -0.37 13.70 -5.08
CA VAL A 118 -0.39 12.24 -4.87
C VAL A 118 -0.11 11.54 -6.19
N PHE A 119 0.67 10.48 -6.12
CA PHE A 119 0.98 9.55 -7.19
C PHE A 119 0.59 8.15 -6.74
N GLU A 120 0.00 7.39 -7.65
CA GLU A 120 -0.29 5.99 -7.43
C GLU A 120 0.29 5.16 -8.57
N ARG A 121 0.93 4.05 -8.21
CA ARG A 121 1.43 3.08 -9.19
C ARG A 121 1.39 1.67 -8.60
N ASN A 122 0.55 0.81 -9.19
CA ASN A 122 0.42 -0.60 -8.80
C ASN A 122 0.26 -0.81 -7.27
N GLY A 123 -0.63 -0.02 -6.65
CA GLY A 123 -0.89 -0.08 -5.21
C GLY A 123 0.18 0.60 -4.34
N THR A 124 1.19 1.23 -4.93
CA THR A 124 2.13 2.08 -4.19
C THR A 124 1.67 3.52 -4.26
N HIS A 125 1.54 4.16 -3.09
CA HIS A 125 1.16 5.56 -2.98
C HIS A 125 2.37 6.41 -2.58
N ALA A 126 2.53 7.56 -3.25
CA ALA A 126 3.53 8.54 -2.90
C ALA A 126 2.92 9.95 -2.89
N ILE A 127 3.52 10.87 -2.12
CA ILE A 127 3.04 12.24 -2.01
C ILE A 127 4.19 13.24 -2.02
N VAL A 128 4.08 14.26 -2.88
CA VAL A 128 4.87 15.49 -2.77
C VAL A 128 4.12 16.43 -1.84
N ILE A 129 4.55 16.51 -0.59
CA ILE A 129 3.87 17.30 0.45
C ILE A 129 4.14 18.79 0.22
N THR A 130 3.08 19.58 0.01
CA THR A 130 3.12 21.04 -0.05
C THR A 130 2.76 21.69 1.28
N GLU A 131 1.88 21.06 2.06
CA GLU A 131 1.46 21.51 3.37
C GLU A 131 1.22 20.32 4.29
N ILE A 132 1.58 20.45 5.56
CA ILE A 132 1.32 19.44 6.59
C ILE A 132 0.98 20.11 7.91
N THR A 133 -0.09 19.64 8.56
CA THR A 133 -0.56 20.13 9.84
C THR A 133 -0.93 18.99 10.77
N GLU A 134 -0.68 19.15 12.07
CA GLU A 134 -1.11 18.20 13.10
C GLU A 134 -2.62 18.32 13.35
N MET A 135 -3.30 17.19 13.41
CA MET A 135 -4.72 17.09 13.77
C MET A 135 -4.84 16.73 15.25
N LYS A 136 -4.78 17.74 16.12
CA LYS A 136 -4.78 17.57 17.58
C LYS A 136 -6.06 16.96 18.13
N GLU A 137 -7.15 17.02 17.38
CA GLU A 137 -8.43 16.39 17.70
C GLU A 137 -8.43 14.86 17.55
N VAL A 138 -7.44 14.30 16.86
CA VAL A 138 -7.29 12.85 16.70
C VAL A 138 -6.32 12.33 17.76
N HIS A 139 -6.84 11.54 18.69
CA HIS A 139 -6.01 10.92 19.72
C HIS A 139 -5.22 9.74 19.15
N VAL A 140 -3.91 9.77 19.34
CA VAL A 140 -3.00 8.66 19.03
C VAL A 140 -2.58 8.01 20.34
N THR A 141 -2.82 6.70 20.46
CA THR A 141 -2.39 5.92 21.61
C THR A 141 -0.91 5.57 21.44
N LEU A 142 -0.08 6.08 22.33
CA LEU A 142 1.35 5.77 22.38
C LEU A 142 1.60 4.63 23.37
N GLU A 143 2.23 3.55 22.92
CA GLU A 143 2.63 2.44 23.80
C GLU A 143 3.85 2.83 24.62
N GLY A 144 3.80 2.55 25.92
CA GLY A 144 4.95 2.70 26.84
C GLY A 144 5.07 4.08 27.48
N GLU A 145 4.00 4.89 27.47
CA GLU A 145 3.85 6.05 28.37
C GLU A 145 3.09 5.69 29.64
#